data_5ad4352316cb91369d214f73b07c724a
#
_entry.id   5ad4352316cb91369d214f73b07c724a
#
_cell.length_a   1.000
_cell.length_b   1.000
_cell.length_c   1.000
_cell.angle_alpha   90.00
_cell.angle_beta   90.00
_cell.angle_gamma   90.00
#
_symmetry.space_group_name_H-M   'P 1'
#
loop_
_entity.id
_entity.type
_entity.pdbx_description
1 polymer ?
#
loop_
_entity_poly.entity_id
_entity_poly.type
_entity_poly.pdbx_seq_one_letter_code
_entity_poly.pdbx_strand_id
1 'polypeptide(L)'
;MTFDRDVILLDDLSSSIKNPKSRLYESNIGYIEVYEPKEIEKSLELIQSRLENGIHAVCCFSYNLGLVFQGLPPKASLLNSPLIRAWFFKEYRKLSATEVDEWIESRLDLERTQQAEIDGGIVDVNFEIDEKTFCENIDSIHSEIRKGETYQVNYTFNITGKTYGSTIGLYKRLRQRQRCRYGALICCEGNRILSFSPEL
;
A
#
# COMPACT_ATOMS: atom_id res chain seq x y z
N MET A 1 -3.40 -18.71 -15.23
CA MET A 1 -2.95 -17.40 -15.73
C MET A 1 -3.84 -16.36 -15.10
N THR A 2 -3.34 -15.64 -14.10
CA THR A 2 -4.08 -14.57 -13.42
C THR A 2 -4.13 -13.38 -14.35
N PHE A 3 -5.32 -13.02 -14.82
CA PHE A 3 -5.58 -11.80 -15.60
C PHE A 3 -5.57 -10.57 -14.67
N ASP A 4 -4.51 -10.40 -13.93
CA ASP A 4 -4.25 -9.18 -13.20
C ASP A 4 -3.67 -8.15 -14.18
N ARG A 5 -4.53 -7.41 -14.83
CA ARG A 5 -4.08 -6.19 -15.51
C ARG A 5 -3.50 -5.27 -14.45
N ASP A 6 -2.30 -4.80 -14.69
CA ASP A 6 -1.66 -3.83 -13.82
C ASP A 6 -2.58 -2.66 -13.51
N VAL A 7 -2.87 -2.46 -12.23
CA VAL A 7 -3.76 -1.42 -11.75
C VAL A 7 -3.29 -0.88 -10.41
N ILE A 8 -3.37 0.43 -10.25
CA ILE A 8 -3.20 1.09 -8.97
C ILE A 8 -4.38 2.02 -8.73
N LEU A 9 -5.07 1.82 -7.63
CA LEU A 9 -6.11 2.70 -7.13
C LEU A 9 -5.60 3.40 -5.86
N LEU A 10 -5.52 4.73 -5.89
CA LEU A 10 -5.38 5.55 -4.70
C LEU A 10 -6.78 6.05 -4.33
N ASP A 11 -7.30 5.59 -3.20
CA ASP A 11 -8.71 5.67 -2.84
C ASP A 11 -8.97 6.64 -1.69
N ASP A 12 -9.91 7.54 -1.90
CA ASP A 12 -10.41 8.46 -0.87
C ASP A 12 -11.93 8.30 -0.73
N LEU A 13 -12.38 7.71 0.38
CA LEU A 13 -13.81 7.53 0.65
C LEU A 13 -14.59 8.83 0.86
N SER A 14 -13.90 9.99 1.01
CA SER A 14 -14.54 11.31 0.99
C SER A 14 -14.73 11.87 -0.42
N SER A 15 -14.29 11.14 -1.45
CA SER A 15 -14.41 11.53 -2.86
C SER A 15 -15.86 11.59 -3.30
N SER A 16 -16.25 12.67 -3.96
CA SER A 16 -17.62 12.85 -4.46
C SER A 16 -17.62 13.13 -5.97
N ILE A 17 -18.78 12.99 -6.60
CA ILE A 17 -18.94 13.30 -8.04
C ILE A 17 -18.55 14.75 -8.35
N LYS A 18 -18.89 15.70 -7.45
CA LYS A 18 -18.51 17.11 -7.63
C LYS A 18 -17.03 17.41 -7.40
N ASN A 19 -16.36 16.58 -6.59
CA ASN A 19 -14.94 16.72 -6.27
C ASN A 19 -14.28 15.34 -6.21
N PRO A 20 -14.00 14.71 -7.37
CA PRO A 20 -13.39 13.38 -7.44
C PRO A 20 -11.92 13.45 -7.02
N LYS A 21 -11.55 12.65 -6.01
CA LYS A 21 -10.21 12.62 -5.40
C LYS A 21 -9.50 11.30 -5.59
N SER A 22 -10.24 10.18 -5.64
CA SER A 22 -9.64 8.89 -5.91
C SER A 22 -8.99 8.88 -7.29
N ARG A 23 -7.86 8.19 -7.43
CA ARG A 23 -7.10 8.13 -8.69
C ARG A 23 -6.90 6.69 -9.10
N LEU A 24 -7.33 6.37 -10.29
CA LEU A 24 -7.19 5.04 -10.88
C LEU A 24 -6.18 5.10 -12.02
N TYR A 25 -5.11 4.32 -11.88
CA TYR A 25 -4.03 4.16 -12.85
C TYR A 25 -4.14 2.77 -13.47
N GLU A 26 -4.20 2.70 -14.78
CA GLU A 26 -4.24 1.48 -15.58
C GLU A 26 -3.21 1.58 -16.70
N SER A 27 -2.82 0.45 -17.28
CA SER A 27 -1.82 0.42 -18.37
C SER A 27 -0.45 0.97 -17.95
N ASN A 28 0.16 0.28 -16.98
CA ASN A 28 1.55 0.52 -16.59
C ASN A 28 2.48 0.51 -17.81
N ILE A 29 3.35 1.53 -17.95
CA ILE A 29 4.31 1.67 -19.03
C ILE A 29 5.76 1.42 -18.61
N GLY A 30 5.96 0.95 -17.38
CA GLY A 30 7.24 0.58 -16.83
C GLY A 30 7.31 0.81 -15.34
N TYR A 31 8.29 0.20 -14.70
CA TYR A 31 8.53 0.34 -13.27
C TYR A 31 10.01 0.30 -12.95
N ILE A 32 10.36 0.69 -11.74
CA ILE A 32 11.70 0.55 -11.17
C ILE A 32 11.61 0.05 -9.73
N GLU A 33 12.61 -0.71 -9.32
CA GLU A 33 12.88 -1.09 -7.94
C GLU A 33 14.33 -0.77 -7.60
N VAL A 34 14.55 -0.15 -6.45
CA VAL A 34 15.87 0.28 -5.99
C VAL A 34 16.15 -0.40 -4.66
N TYR A 35 17.20 -1.18 -4.63
CA TYR A 35 17.65 -1.91 -3.44
C TYR A 35 18.90 -1.29 -2.82
N GLU A 36 19.78 -0.73 -3.65
CA GLU A 36 21.08 -0.25 -3.23
C GLU A 36 21.06 1.27 -2.96
N PRO A 37 21.59 1.73 -1.81
CA PRO A 37 21.65 3.16 -1.49
C PRO A 37 22.30 4.03 -2.56
N LYS A 38 23.35 3.53 -3.23
CA LYS A 38 24.07 4.24 -4.30
C LYS A 38 23.22 4.54 -5.54
N GLU A 39 22.08 3.88 -5.71
CA GLU A 39 21.19 4.03 -6.87
C GLU A 39 20.02 4.98 -6.60
N ILE A 40 19.85 5.43 -5.35
CA ILE A 40 18.71 6.26 -4.93
C ILE A 40 18.67 7.56 -5.74
N GLU A 41 19.77 8.34 -5.76
CA GLU A 41 19.83 9.64 -6.41
C GLU A 41 19.48 9.53 -7.90
N LYS A 42 20.17 8.65 -8.63
CA LYS A 42 19.90 8.39 -10.04
C LYS A 42 18.45 7.97 -10.31
N SER A 43 17.85 7.20 -9.42
CA SER A 43 16.48 6.75 -9.56
C SER A 43 15.47 7.85 -9.30
N LEU A 44 15.73 8.75 -8.36
CA LEU A 44 14.91 9.94 -8.11
C LEU A 44 15.01 10.91 -9.31
N GLU A 45 16.20 11.11 -9.90
CA GLU A 45 16.38 11.89 -11.11
C GLU A 45 15.59 11.31 -12.29
N LEU A 46 15.59 9.97 -12.45
CA LEU A 46 14.79 9.32 -13.49
C LEU A 46 13.28 9.54 -13.26
N ILE A 47 12.80 9.41 -12.02
CA ILE A 47 11.40 9.69 -11.69
C ILE A 47 11.06 11.14 -12.03
N GLN A 48 11.89 12.08 -11.61
CA GLN A 48 11.71 13.51 -11.88
C GLN A 48 11.66 13.80 -13.38
N SER A 49 12.61 13.28 -14.14
CA SER A 49 12.65 13.44 -15.62
C SER A 49 11.38 12.91 -16.28
N ARG A 50 10.85 11.77 -15.83
CA ARG A 50 9.59 11.23 -16.36
C ARG A 50 8.39 12.13 -16.05
N LEU A 51 8.32 12.67 -14.82
CA LEU A 51 7.28 13.62 -14.43
C LEU A 51 7.32 14.90 -15.28
N GLU A 52 8.50 15.44 -15.55
CA GLU A 52 8.71 16.62 -16.44
C GLU A 52 8.25 16.35 -17.87
N ASN A 53 8.32 15.12 -18.32
CA ASN A 53 7.81 14.67 -19.63
C ASN A 53 6.33 14.27 -19.61
N GLY A 54 5.58 14.64 -18.57
CA GLY A 54 4.13 14.41 -18.49
C GLY A 54 3.72 12.97 -18.13
N ILE A 55 4.68 12.13 -17.70
CA ILE A 55 4.38 10.79 -17.19
C ILE A 55 4.03 10.90 -15.72
N HIS A 56 3.03 10.14 -15.29
CA HIS A 56 2.65 10.03 -13.87
C HIS A 56 3.42 8.90 -13.21
N ALA A 57 3.81 9.10 -11.94
CA ALA A 57 4.45 8.06 -11.12
C ALA A 57 3.65 7.80 -9.86
N VAL A 58 3.49 6.52 -9.50
CA VAL A 58 3.05 6.09 -8.17
C VAL A 58 4.25 5.45 -7.50
N CYS A 59 4.63 5.96 -6.33
CA CYS A 59 5.84 5.54 -5.63
C CYS A 59 5.51 4.94 -4.26
N CYS A 60 6.21 3.86 -3.91
CA CYS A 60 6.29 3.34 -2.56
C CYS A 60 7.72 3.51 -2.05
N PHE A 61 7.87 4.25 -0.98
CA PHE A 61 9.13 4.44 -0.27
C PHE A 61 9.14 3.57 1.00
N SER A 62 10.17 2.75 1.15
CA SER A 62 10.29 1.91 2.35
C SER A 62 10.74 2.72 3.56
N TYR A 63 10.47 2.19 4.76
CA TYR A 63 11.00 2.78 6.00
C TYR A 63 12.53 2.87 5.99
N ASN A 64 13.21 1.88 5.41
CA ASN A 64 14.67 1.86 5.31
C ASN A 64 15.23 3.00 4.45
N LEU A 65 14.48 3.54 3.48
CA LEU A 65 14.91 4.71 2.72
C LEU A 65 15.16 5.91 3.65
N GLY A 66 14.27 6.14 4.62
CA GLY A 66 14.43 7.19 5.62
C GLY A 66 15.67 6.97 6.50
N LEU A 67 15.95 5.73 6.89
CA LEU A 67 17.16 5.40 7.66
C LEU A 67 18.44 5.67 6.86
N VAL A 68 18.45 5.31 5.56
CA VAL A 68 19.58 5.60 4.66
C VAL A 68 19.86 7.10 4.59
N PHE A 69 18.83 7.94 4.41
CA PHE A 69 19.00 9.40 4.39
C PHE A 69 19.52 9.97 5.71
N GLN A 70 19.22 9.32 6.83
CA GLN A 70 19.74 9.69 8.17
C GLN A 70 21.12 9.12 8.47
N GLY A 71 21.74 8.36 7.56
CA GLY A 71 22.99 7.66 7.80
C GLY A 71 22.90 6.55 8.85
N LEU A 72 21.69 6.05 9.11
CA LEU A 72 21.42 4.97 10.06
C LEU A 72 21.41 3.60 9.36
N PRO A 73 21.78 2.52 10.06
CA PRO A 73 21.75 1.19 9.49
C PRO A 73 20.32 0.77 9.18
N PRO A 74 20.07 0.13 8.00
CA PRO A 74 18.74 -0.38 7.65
C PRO A 74 18.31 -1.49 8.60
N LYS A 75 17.02 -1.62 8.85
CA LYS A 75 16.45 -2.74 9.61
C LYS A 75 16.64 -4.05 8.86
N ALA A 76 17.21 -5.05 9.55
CA ALA A 76 17.50 -6.37 8.96
C ALA A 76 16.25 -7.07 8.39
N SER A 77 15.11 -6.93 9.03
CA SER A 77 13.83 -7.51 8.58
C SER A 77 13.32 -6.95 7.24
N LEU A 78 13.87 -5.84 6.76
CA LEU A 78 13.47 -5.16 5.53
C LEU A 78 14.57 -5.15 4.45
N LEU A 79 15.68 -5.86 4.65
CA LEU A 79 16.80 -5.88 3.70
C LEU A 79 16.42 -6.44 2.32
N ASN A 80 15.42 -7.31 2.25
CA ASN A 80 14.94 -7.88 0.99
C ASN A 80 13.82 -7.08 0.32
N SER A 81 13.47 -5.92 0.89
CA SER A 81 12.47 -5.03 0.32
C SER A 81 13.14 -3.86 -0.39
N PRO A 82 12.66 -3.42 -1.57
CA PRO A 82 13.24 -2.28 -2.25
C PRO A 82 13.11 -1.01 -1.40
N LEU A 83 14.12 -0.14 -1.48
CA LEU A 83 14.11 1.18 -0.87
C LEU A 83 13.08 2.08 -1.55
N ILE A 84 13.03 2.00 -2.88
CA ILE A 84 12.09 2.74 -3.73
C ILE A 84 11.47 1.73 -4.71
N ARG A 85 10.15 1.84 -4.88
CA ARG A 85 9.41 1.20 -5.97
C ARG A 85 8.56 2.26 -6.63
N ALA A 86 8.66 2.39 -7.96
CA ALA A 86 7.86 3.35 -8.70
C ALA A 86 7.31 2.72 -9.97
N TRP A 87 6.03 2.94 -10.25
CA TRP A 87 5.32 2.55 -11.45
C TRP A 87 4.93 3.78 -12.24
N PHE A 88 4.98 3.69 -13.58
CA PHE A 88 4.79 4.81 -14.47
C PHE A 88 3.55 4.63 -15.35
N PHE A 89 2.81 5.74 -15.54
CA PHE A 89 1.56 5.76 -16.28
C PHE A 89 1.49 7.01 -17.17
N LYS A 90 0.91 6.87 -18.37
CA LYS A 90 0.66 8.05 -19.25
C LYS A 90 -0.50 8.88 -18.75
N GLU A 91 -1.49 8.25 -18.12
CA GLU A 91 -2.72 8.89 -17.67
C GLU A 91 -3.30 8.19 -16.42
N TYR A 92 -4.20 8.87 -15.76
CA TYR A 92 -5.03 8.31 -14.71
C TYR A 92 -6.45 8.91 -14.77
N ARG A 93 -7.42 8.22 -14.20
CA ARG A 93 -8.78 8.74 -14.03
C ARG A 93 -9.02 9.18 -12.60
N LYS A 94 -9.71 10.32 -12.44
CA LYS A 94 -10.25 10.72 -11.14
C LYS A 94 -11.64 10.12 -10.97
N LEU A 95 -11.90 9.51 -9.83
CA LEU A 95 -13.15 8.83 -9.51
C LEU A 95 -13.71 9.35 -8.19
N SER A 96 -15.04 9.44 -8.12
CA SER A 96 -15.78 9.53 -6.85
C SER A 96 -15.77 8.19 -6.12
N ALA A 97 -16.16 8.17 -4.85
CA ALA A 97 -16.29 6.93 -4.08
C ALA A 97 -17.28 5.94 -4.72
N THR A 98 -18.39 6.44 -5.29
CA THR A 98 -19.38 5.62 -5.98
C THR A 98 -18.80 5.00 -7.27
N GLU A 99 -18.07 5.79 -8.07
CA GLU A 99 -17.42 5.27 -9.29
C GLU A 99 -16.33 4.24 -8.96
N VAL A 100 -15.66 4.37 -7.81
CA VAL A 100 -14.73 3.34 -7.30
C VAL A 100 -15.50 2.07 -6.95
N ASP A 101 -16.67 2.15 -6.29
CA ASP A 101 -17.51 0.99 -6.01
C ASP A 101 -17.94 0.29 -7.30
N GLU A 102 -18.41 1.03 -8.28
CA GLU A 102 -18.80 0.51 -9.60
C GLU A 102 -17.62 -0.15 -10.33
N TRP A 103 -16.45 0.46 -10.28
CA TRP A 103 -15.24 -0.12 -10.87
C TRP A 103 -14.87 -1.45 -10.20
N ILE A 104 -14.90 -1.52 -8.85
CA ILE A 104 -14.62 -2.74 -8.09
C ILE A 104 -15.61 -3.85 -8.51
N GLU A 105 -16.92 -3.55 -8.57
CA GLU A 105 -17.93 -4.54 -8.98
C GLU A 105 -17.68 -5.04 -10.41
N SER A 106 -17.40 -4.12 -11.34
CA SER A 106 -17.10 -4.50 -12.72
C SER A 106 -15.89 -5.44 -12.85
N ARG A 107 -14.88 -5.24 -12.01
CA ARG A 107 -13.69 -6.12 -11.96
C ARG A 107 -14.03 -7.49 -11.39
N LEU A 108 -14.80 -7.53 -10.31
CA LEU A 108 -15.25 -8.79 -9.72
C LEU A 108 -16.14 -9.57 -10.67
N ASP A 109 -17.01 -8.92 -11.43
CA ASP A 109 -17.84 -9.57 -12.44
C ASP A 109 -17.01 -10.19 -13.56
N LEU A 110 -15.93 -9.51 -14.00
CA LEU A 110 -14.99 -10.08 -14.96
C LEU A 110 -14.26 -11.30 -14.39
N GLU A 111 -13.83 -11.27 -13.13
CA GLU A 111 -13.22 -12.41 -12.46
C GLU A 111 -14.23 -13.59 -12.35
N ARG A 112 -15.51 -13.33 -12.01
CA ARG A 112 -16.60 -14.33 -11.92
C ARG A 112 -16.86 -15.06 -13.23
N THR A 113 -16.70 -14.41 -14.35
CA THR A 113 -16.84 -15.06 -15.66
C THR A 113 -15.72 -16.07 -15.95
N GLN A 114 -14.62 -15.99 -15.20
CA GLN A 114 -13.41 -16.79 -15.44
C GLN A 114 -13.14 -17.83 -14.34
N GLN A 115 -13.64 -17.62 -13.12
CA GLN A 115 -13.44 -18.52 -11.96
C GLN A 115 -14.69 -18.59 -11.09
N ALA A 116 -15.03 -19.77 -10.60
CA ALA A 116 -16.27 -20.02 -9.86
C ALA A 116 -16.32 -19.43 -8.44
N GLU A 117 -15.20 -19.09 -7.82
CA GLU A 117 -15.10 -18.53 -6.44
C GLU A 117 -14.22 -17.31 -6.40
N ILE A 118 -14.76 -16.23 -5.80
CA ILE A 118 -14.11 -14.91 -5.87
C ILE A 118 -13.95 -14.23 -4.52
N ASP A 119 -14.54 -14.75 -3.47
CA ASP A 119 -14.35 -14.20 -2.14
C ASP A 119 -12.87 -14.26 -1.75
N GLY A 120 -12.26 -13.08 -1.61
CA GLY A 120 -10.90 -12.97 -1.10
C GLY A 120 -10.87 -12.96 0.42
N GLY A 121 -9.87 -13.57 1.02
CA GLY A 121 -9.72 -13.61 2.46
C GLY A 121 -8.29 -13.89 2.93
N ILE A 122 -8.14 -13.95 4.26
CA ILE A 122 -6.88 -14.27 4.94
C ILE A 122 -7.14 -15.40 5.91
N VAL A 123 -6.29 -16.42 5.89
CA VAL A 123 -6.32 -17.58 6.80
C VAL A 123 -4.94 -17.78 7.42
N ASP A 124 -4.84 -18.70 8.37
CA ASP A 124 -3.60 -19.04 9.07
C ASP A 124 -2.92 -17.79 9.67
N VAL A 125 -3.71 -16.96 10.33
CA VAL A 125 -3.23 -15.69 10.91
C VAL A 125 -2.36 -15.97 12.13
N ASN A 126 -1.13 -15.44 12.12
CA ASN A 126 -0.18 -15.53 13.22
C ASN A 126 0.32 -14.14 13.61
N PHE A 127 0.35 -13.87 14.91
CA PHE A 127 0.88 -12.63 15.46
C PHE A 127 2.37 -12.81 15.79
N GLU A 128 3.19 -11.79 15.48
CA GLU A 128 4.63 -11.78 15.78
C GLU A 128 4.91 -11.80 17.29
N ILE A 129 4.00 -11.25 18.07
CA ILE A 129 4.07 -11.20 19.54
C ILE A 129 2.82 -11.78 20.18
N ASP A 130 2.95 -12.32 21.38
CA ASP A 130 1.82 -12.75 22.19
C ASP A 130 1.20 -11.61 23.01
N GLU A 131 0.03 -11.85 23.59
CA GLU A 131 -0.70 -10.86 24.38
C GLU A 131 0.11 -10.36 25.57
N LYS A 132 0.85 -11.24 26.24
CA LYS A 132 1.67 -10.88 27.39
C LYS A 132 2.76 -9.88 26.99
N THR A 133 3.52 -10.19 25.95
CA THR A 133 4.56 -9.32 25.40
C THR A 133 3.98 -7.99 24.95
N PHE A 134 2.80 -8.01 24.32
CA PHE A 134 2.11 -6.77 23.93
C PHE A 134 1.81 -5.89 25.15
N CYS A 135 1.21 -6.44 26.21
CA CYS A 135 0.87 -5.69 27.43
C CYS A 135 2.12 -5.13 28.12
N GLU A 136 3.19 -5.95 28.26
CA GLU A 136 4.45 -5.51 28.85
C GLU A 136 5.09 -4.34 28.09
N ASN A 137 5.06 -4.37 26.76
CA ASN A 137 5.57 -3.28 25.92
C ASN A 137 4.72 -2.01 26.05
N ILE A 138 3.38 -2.12 26.10
CA ILE A 138 2.48 -0.98 26.34
C ILE A 138 2.73 -0.35 27.70
N ASP A 139 2.90 -1.15 28.76
CA ASP A 139 3.22 -0.64 30.11
C ASP A 139 4.55 0.09 30.14
N SER A 140 5.56 -0.43 29.44
CA SER A 140 6.86 0.23 29.27
C SER A 140 6.71 1.58 28.56
N ILE A 141 5.99 1.64 27.44
CA ILE A 141 5.71 2.89 26.70
C ILE A 141 5.01 3.91 27.61
N HIS A 142 3.99 3.49 28.34
CA HIS A 142 3.28 4.36 29.29
C HIS A 142 4.22 4.89 30.38
N SER A 143 5.17 4.07 30.83
CA SER A 143 6.18 4.50 31.80
C SER A 143 7.08 5.62 31.23
N GLU A 144 7.57 5.45 30.00
CA GLU A 144 8.42 6.45 29.34
C GLU A 144 7.67 7.76 29.05
N ILE A 145 6.40 7.68 28.67
CA ILE A 145 5.54 8.87 28.52
C ILE A 145 5.38 9.59 29.86
N ARG A 146 5.13 8.87 30.97
CA ARG A 146 4.99 9.47 32.32
C ARG A 146 6.28 10.13 32.82
N LYS A 147 7.45 9.61 32.42
CA LYS A 147 8.75 10.21 32.73
C LYS A 147 9.06 11.45 31.88
N GLY A 148 8.32 11.69 30.82
CA GLY A 148 8.59 12.78 29.88
C GLY A 148 9.67 12.49 28.85
N GLU A 149 10.10 11.24 28.71
CA GLU A 149 11.12 10.81 27.73
C GLU A 149 10.56 10.86 26.29
N THR A 150 9.24 10.65 26.15
CA THR A 150 8.51 10.77 24.89
C THR A 150 7.08 11.20 25.17
N TYR A 151 6.41 11.79 24.18
CA TYR A 151 5.00 12.17 24.27
C TYR A 151 4.06 11.25 23.48
N GLN A 152 4.62 10.49 22.51
CA GLN A 152 3.89 9.57 21.66
C GLN A 152 4.79 8.46 21.14
N VAL A 153 4.26 7.25 21.02
CA VAL A 153 4.92 6.12 20.37
C VAL A 153 3.92 5.42 19.45
N ASN A 154 4.30 5.21 18.19
CA ASN A 154 3.58 4.33 17.28
C ASN A 154 4.13 2.92 17.45
N TYR A 155 3.42 2.11 18.24
CA TYR A 155 3.82 0.73 18.48
C TYR A 155 3.26 -0.18 17.38
N THR A 156 4.15 -0.85 16.65
CA THR A 156 3.79 -1.71 15.52
C THR A 156 4.42 -3.10 15.65
N PHE A 157 3.72 -4.11 15.16
CA PHE A 157 4.20 -5.48 15.02
C PHE A 157 3.57 -6.13 13.78
N ASN A 158 4.17 -7.22 13.30
CA ASN A 158 3.70 -7.90 12.11
C ASN A 158 2.62 -8.93 12.46
N ILE A 159 1.66 -9.04 11.55
CA ILE A 159 0.70 -10.14 11.50
C ILE A 159 0.91 -10.84 10.17
N THR A 160 1.18 -12.13 10.20
CA THR A 160 1.36 -12.94 9.00
C THR A 160 0.14 -13.81 8.74
N GLY A 161 -0.08 -14.20 7.49
CA GLY A 161 -1.18 -15.06 7.11
C GLY A 161 -1.09 -15.48 5.65
N LYS A 162 -2.01 -16.35 5.22
CA LYS A 162 -2.14 -16.75 3.82
C LYS A 162 -3.36 -16.09 3.22
N THR A 163 -3.21 -15.47 2.07
CA THR A 163 -4.33 -14.93 1.29
C THR A 163 -4.89 -15.99 0.35
N TYR A 164 -6.19 -15.93 0.10
CA TYR A 164 -6.88 -16.78 -0.89
C TYR A 164 -7.91 -15.94 -1.67
N GLY A 165 -8.31 -16.43 -2.83
CA GLY A 165 -9.33 -15.81 -3.67
C GLY A 165 -8.88 -14.48 -4.31
N SER A 166 -9.83 -13.62 -4.60
CA SER A 166 -9.62 -12.35 -5.28
C SER A 166 -8.97 -11.30 -4.37
N THR A 167 -7.87 -10.69 -4.83
CA THR A 167 -7.26 -9.52 -4.17
C THR A 167 -8.22 -8.32 -4.17
N ILE A 168 -8.97 -8.12 -5.26
CA ILE A 168 -9.96 -7.04 -5.37
C ILE A 168 -11.14 -7.32 -4.43
N GLY A 169 -11.58 -8.58 -4.32
CA GLY A 169 -12.60 -9.00 -3.37
C GLY A 169 -12.18 -8.77 -1.92
N LEU A 170 -10.95 -9.11 -1.57
CA LEU A 170 -10.38 -8.81 -0.26
C LEU A 170 -10.33 -7.30 -0.01
N TYR A 171 -9.86 -6.51 -0.99
CA TYR A 171 -9.84 -5.04 -0.89
C TYR A 171 -11.22 -4.46 -0.63
N LYS A 172 -12.25 -4.89 -1.39
CA LYS A 172 -13.65 -4.47 -1.20
C LYS A 172 -14.12 -4.69 0.23
N ARG A 173 -13.90 -5.90 0.78
CA ARG A 173 -14.30 -6.25 2.15
C ARG A 173 -13.59 -5.41 3.20
N LEU A 174 -12.28 -5.17 3.05
CA LEU A 174 -11.50 -4.34 3.97
C LEU A 174 -11.91 -2.87 3.88
N ARG A 175 -12.11 -2.35 2.66
CA ARG A 175 -12.57 -0.97 2.40
C ARG A 175 -13.90 -0.64 3.09
N GLN A 176 -14.81 -1.61 3.13
CA GLN A 176 -16.11 -1.46 3.81
C GLN A 176 -15.97 -1.39 5.35
N ARG A 177 -14.97 -2.08 5.91
CA ARG A 177 -14.73 -2.14 7.35
C ARG A 177 -13.83 -1.04 7.86
N GLN A 178 -12.79 -0.72 7.12
CA GLN A 178 -11.83 0.33 7.45
C GLN A 178 -12.03 1.52 6.50
N ARG A 179 -12.91 2.43 6.90
CA ARG A 179 -13.18 3.65 6.12
C ARG A 179 -12.04 4.64 6.30
N CYS A 180 -11.26 4.88 5.25
CA CYS A 180 -10.13 5.79 5.28
C CYS A 180 -10.13 6.76 4.08
N ARG A 181 -9.36 7.82 4.20
CA ARG A 181 -9.14 8.83 3.14
C ARG A 181 -7.89 8.53 2.30
N TYR A 182 -7.04 7.67 2.81
CA TYR A 182 -5.74 7.33 2.20
C TYR A 182 -5.65 5.82 1.99
N GLY A 183 -6.63 5.29 1.25
CA GLY A 183 -6.63 3.90 0.81
C GLY A 183 -5.78 3.71 -0.42
N ALA A 184 -5.20 2.51 -0.58
CA ALA A 184 -4.57 2.12 -1.83
C ALA A 184 -4.75 0.63 -2.10
N LEU A 185 -5.01 0.30 -3.36
CA LEU A 185 -4.91 -1.03 -3.93
C LEU A 185 -3.86 -0.98 -5.04
N ILE A 186 -2.77 -1.72 -4.86
CA ILE A 186 -1.71 -1.85 -5.86
C ILE A 186 -1.66 -3.31 -6.30
N CYS A 187 -2.00 -3.56 -7.55
CA CYS A 187 -1.86 -4.83 -8.24
C CYS A 187 -1.05 -4.55 -9.50
N CYS A 188 0.27 -4.56 -9.40
CA CYS A 188 1.13 -4.15 -10.50
C CYS A 188 2.48 -4.89 -10.42
N GLU A 189 2.95 -5.41 -11.56
CA GLU A 189 4.23 -6.13 -11.68
C GLU A 189 4.41 -7.20 -10.59
N GLY A 190 3.40 -8.05 -10.39
CA GLY A 190 3.42 -9.11 -9.38
C GLY A 190 3.25 -8.65 -7.93
N ASN A 191 3.25 -7.35 -7.66
CA ASN A 191 3.03 -6.81 -6.32
C ASN A 191 1.54 -6.74 -5.98
N ARG A 192 1.23 -7.02 -4.72
CA ARG A 192 -0.12 -6.89 -4.15
C ARG A 192 0.00 -6.16 -2.82
N ILE A 193 -0.40 -4.88 -2.82
CA ILE A 193 -0.37 -4.04 -1.63
C ILE A 193 -1.77 -3.46 -1.43
N LEU A 194 -2.32 -3.68 -0.25
CA LEU A 194 -3.57 -3.10 0.20
C LEU A 194 -3.26 -2.20 1.40
N SER A 195 -3.53 -0.92 1.27
CA SER A 195 -3.29 0.06 2.34
C SER A 195 -4.60 0.69 2.79
N PHE A 196 -4.79 0.80 4.08
CA PHE A 196 -5.96 1.41 4.72
C PHE A 196 -5.50 2.29 5.89
N SER A 197 -4.72 3.34 5.57
CA SER A 197 -4.25 4.26 6.60
C SER A 197 -5.38 5.22 7.03
N PRO A 198 -5.70 5.28 8.32
CA PRO A 198 -6.63 6.28 8.85
C PRO A 198 -5.97 7.65 9.01
N GLU A 199 -4.65 7.70 8.94
CA GLU A 199 -3.85 8.88 9.27
C GLU A 199 -3.65 9.80 8.08
N LEU A 200 -3.39 11.07 8.43
CA LEU A 200 -3.04 12.15 7.51
C LEU A 200 -1.57 12.07 7.11
#